data_f3406c42b4ab0b831a444baea3d65616
#
_entry.id   f3406c42b4ab0b831a444baea3d65616
#
_cell.length_a   1.000
_cell.length_b   1.000
_cell.length_c   1.000
_cell.angle_alpha   90.00
_cell.angle_beta   90.00
_cell.angle_gamma   90.00
#
_symmetry.space_group_name_H-M   'P 1'
#
loop_
_entity.id
_entity.type
_entity.pdbx_description
1 polymer ?
#
loop_
_entity_poly.entity_id
_entity_poly.type
_entity_poly.pdbx_seq_one_letter_code
_entity_poly.pdbx_strand_id
1 'polypeptide(L)'
;MLFKNVTTFWLSALLMVGSSAMAAEKRHAHTHVHGAAEMNIVVEGKKITVDFRSPAENVMGFEHEAKSDADKKKRDAAMKVIKERFGDMVLFDKKLGCAFQPGDISLLRTDGGDSKDPKHGKDDQKKSGEHREVRATHHFTCDQDPSGSRVRFAVTKTFPGIHDLKVQVLSGAKQSGATVKRDKGDVGL
;
A
#
# COMPACT_ATOMS: atom_id res chain seq x y z
N MET A 1 69.41 -35.93 31.64
CA MET A 1 69.10 -36.14 30.22
C MET A 1 67.63 -36.40 30.09
N LEU A 2 66.82 -35.36 29.79
CA LEU A 2 65.40 -35.51 29.59
C LEU A 2 65.08 -34.86 28.26
N PHE A 3 64.66 -35.66 27.29
CA PHE A 3 64.13 -35.20 26.03
C PHE A 3 62.63 -34.85 26.22
N LYS A 4 62.23 -33.59 25.97
CA LYS A 4 60.83 -33.16 25.90
C LYS A 4 60.38 -33.19 24.46
N ASN A 5 59.43 -34.06 24.14
CA ASN A 5 58.71 -34.11 22.89
C ASN A 5 57.67 -32.99 22.85
N VAL A 6 57.81 -32.12 21.86
CA VAL A 6 56.81 -31.08 21.54
C VAL A 6 55.91 -31.62 20.40
N THR A 7 54.72 -32.00 20.73
CA THR A 7 53.69 -32.39 19.77
C THR A 7 52.97 -31.15 19.25
N THR A 8 53.21 -30.83 17.98
CA THR A 8 52.57 -29.71 17.27
C THR A 8 51.15 -30.13 16.84
N PHE A 9 50.15 -29.51 17.45
CA PHE A 9 48.74 -29.67 17.07
C PHE A 9 48.40 -28.73 15.90
N TRP A 10 48.14 -29.30 14.73
CA TRP A 10 47.59 -28.57 13.58
C TRP A 10 46.08 -28.41 13.75
N LEU A 11 45.61 -27.17 13.98
CA LEU A 11 44.22 -26.83 14.05
C LEU A 11 43.75 -26.45 12.65
N SER A 12 43.08 -27.40 11.95
CA SER A 12 42.44 -27.14 10.66
C SER A 12 41.17 -26.34 10.86
N ALA A 13 41.19 -25.05 10.56
CA ALA A 13 40.00 -24.19 10.53
C ALA A 13 39.22 -24.46 9.26
N LEU A 14 38.08 -25.15 9.38
CA LEU A 14 37.12 -25.40 8.31
C LEU A 14 36.26 -24.14 8.14
N LEU A 15 36.51 -23.33 7.11
CA LEU A 15 35.68 -22.19 6.70
C LEU A 15 34.38 -22.71 6.10
N MET A 16 33.29 -22.65 6.87
CA MET A 16 31.95 -22.80 6.34
C MET A 16 31.53 -21.52 5.63
N VAL A 17 31.57 -21.52 4.31
CA VAL A 17 30.97 -20.50 3.47
C VAL A 17 29.47 -20.71 3.49
N GLY A 18 28.76 -19.95 4.34
CA GLY A 18 27.31 -19.91 4.38
C GLY A 18 26.77 -19.21 3.13
N SER A 19 26.20 -19.98 2.19
CA SER A 19 25.44 -19.43 1.06
C SER A 19 24.17 -18.81 1.60
N SER A 20 24.11 -17.47 1.68
CA SER A 20 22.88 -16.72 1.94
C SER A 20 21.95 -16.91 0.73
N ALA A 21 21.00 -17.81 0.84
CA ALA A 21 19.89 -17.90 -0.10
C ALA A 21 19.07 -16.61 0.02
N MET A 22 19.20 -15.70 -0.95
CA MET A 22 18.28 -14.60 -1.11
C MET A 22 16.91 -15.19 -1.45
N ALA A 23 16.01 -15.21 -0.46
CA ALA A 23 14.62 -15.51 -0.69
C ALA A 23 14.06 -14.44 -1.64
N ALA A 24 13.79 -14.81 -2.87
CA ALA A 24 13.06 -13.97 -3.80
C ALA A 24 11.68 -13.74 -3.21
N GLU A 25 11.42 -12.52 -2.78
CA GLU A 25 10.12 -12.07 -2.29
C GLU A 25 9.11 -12.25 -3.43
N LYS A 26 8.27 -13.27 -3.32
CA LYS A 26 7.15 -13.47 -4.23
C LYS A 26 6.27 -12.23 -4.14
N ARG A 27 6.31 -11.38 -5.16
CA ARG A 27 5.32 -10.31 -5.34
C ARG A 27 3.96 -10.99 -5.45
N HIS A 28 3.20 -10.95 -4.37
CA HIS A 28 1.82 -11.38 -4.38
C HIS A 28 1.08 -10.46 -5.36
N ALA A 29 0.61 -11.01 -6.46
CA ALA A 29 -0.35 -10.34 -7.31
C ALA A 29 -1.58 -10.06 -6.43
N HIS A 30 -1.78 -8.80 -6.05
CA HIS A 30 -2.97 -8.40 -5.30
C HIS A 30 -4.17 -8.62 -6.21
N THR A 31 -5.01 -9.60 -5.85
CA THR A 31 -6.28 -9.81 -6.52
C THR A 31 -7.14 -8.57 -6.28
N HIS A 32 -7.46 -7.84 -7.34
CA HIS A 32 -8.38 -6.70 -7.26
C HIS A 32 -9.75 -7.22 -6.86
N VAL A 33 -10.24 -6.77 -5.71
CA VAL A 33 -11.60 -7.04 -5.24
C VAL A 33 -12.40 -5.76 -5.42
N HIS A 34 -13.38 -5.79 -6.32
CA HIS A 34 -14.29 -4.67 -6.51
C HIS A 34 -15.00 -4.35 -5.20
N GLY A 35 -15.12 -3.08 -4.88
CA GLY A 35 -15.69 -2.62 -3.62
C GLY A 35 -14.71 -2.58 -2.44
N ALA A 36 -13.49 -3.10 -2.58
CA ALA A 36 -12.46 -3.04 -1.56
C ALA A 36 -11.36 -2.05 -1.90
N ALA A 37 -10.86 -1.35 -0.88
CA ALA A 37 -9.67 -0.51 -0.94
C ALA A 37 -8.76 -0.81 0.26
N GLU A 38 -7.50 -0.41 0.16
CA GLU A 38 -6.49 -0.59 1.19
C GLU A 38 -5.93 0.77 1.63
N MET A 39 -5.65 0.89 2.92
CA MET A 39 -5.05 2.09 3.49
C MET A 39 -4.03 1.70 4.55
N ASN A 40 -2.77 2.08 4.34
CA ASN A 40 -1.71 1.91 5.31
C ASN A 40 -1.41 3.28 5.93
N ILE A 41 -1.38 3.32 7.25
CA ILE A 41 -1.13 4.54 8.05
C ILE A 41 0.13 4.30 8.87
N VAL A 42 1.11 5.17 8.72
CA VAL A 42 2.34 5.15 9.51
C VAL A 42 2.39 6.42 10.35
N VAL A 43 2.55 6.25 11.67
CA VAL A 43 2.63 7.33 12.65
C VAL A 43 4.06 7.43 13.16
N GLU A 44 4.70 8.58 12.95
CA GLU A 44 6.06 8.90 13.38
C GLU A 44 6.05 10.22 14.15
N GLY A 45 5.87 10.13 15.47
CA GLY A 45 5.65 11.30 16.33
C GLY A 45 4.43 12.09 15.84
N LYS A 46 4.62 13.35 15.47
CA LYS A 46 3.53 14.23 14.99
C LYS A 46 3.24 14.12 13.49
N LYS A 47 3.96 13.27 12.77
CA LYS A 47 3.79 13.07 11.33
C LYS A 47 3.05 11.78 11.06
N ILE A 48 2.13 11.81 10.11
CA ILE A 48 1.40 10.65 9.64
C ILE A 48 1.56 10.57 8.12
N THR A 49 1.94 9.39 7.64
CA THR A 49 1.93 9.06 6.22
C THR A 49 0.77 8.10 5.97
N VAL A 50 0.00 8.35 4.93
CA VAL A 50 -1.14 7.52 4.52
C VAL A 50 -0.95 7.09 3.08
N ASP A 51 -0.79 5.77 2.88
CA ASP A 51 -0.79 5.14 1.57
C ASP A 51 -2.17 4.55 1.29
N PHE A 52 -2.77 4.96 0.18
CA PHE A 52 -4.09 4.52 -0.27
C PHE A 52 -3.96 3.77 -1.60
N ARG A 53 -4.68 2.65 -1.73
CA ARG A 53 -4.77 1.84 -2.94
C ARG A 53 -6.20 1.43 -3.19
N SER A 54 -6.64 1.53 -4.44
CA SER A 54 -7.97 1.09 -4.84
C SER A 54 -8.00 0.74 -6.33
N PRO A 55 -8.73 -0.31 -6.74
CA PRO A 55 -9.10 -0.48 -8.13
C PRO A 55 -9.71 0.81 -8.70
N ALA A 56 -9.37 1.15 -9.93
CA ALA A 56 -9.82 2.38 -10.57
C ALA A 56 -11.36 2.43 -10.69
N GLU A 57 -12.02 1.29 -10.89
CA GLU A 57 -13.48 1.19 -10.95
C GLU A 57 -14.16 1.71 -9.69
N ASN A 58 -13.62 1.42 -8.51
CA ASN A 58 -14.19 1.88 -7.25
C ASN A 58 -14.24 3.41 -7.13
N VAL A 59 -13.32 4.11 -7.81
CA VAL A 59 -13.10 5.56 -7.71
C VAL A 59 -13.67 6.30 -8.90
N MET A 60 -13.55 5.71 -10.11
CA MET A 60 -13.89 6.34 -11.39
C MET A 60 -15.16 5.72 -12.02
N GLY A 61 -15.53 4.49 -11.62
CA GLY A 61 -16.60 3.69 -12.21
C GLY A 61 -16.18 2.94 -13.48
N PHE A 62 -14.88 2.83 -13.76
CA PHE A 62 -14.30 2.03 -14.86
C PHE A 62 -12.82 1.74 -14.61
N GLU A 63 -12.28 0.69 -15.25
CA GLU A 63 -10.87 0.29 -15.16
C GLU A 63 -10.09 0.43 -16.48
N HIS A 64 -10.79 0.54 -17.61
CA HIS A 64 -10.17 0.67 -18.91
C HIS A 64 -9.46 2.02 -19.09
N GLU A 65 -8.68 2.16 -20.15
CA GLU A 65 -8.08 3.44 -20.52
C GLU A 65 -9.15 4.49 -20.81
N ALA A 66 -9.02 5.67 -20.20
CA ALA A 66 -9.94 6.81 -20.42
C ALA A 66 -9.71 7.40 -21.83
N LYS A 67 -10.41 6.89 -22.84
CA LYS A 67 -10.30 7.33 -24.23
C LYS A 67 -11.32 8.42 -24.59
N SER A 68 -12.55 8.25 -24.13
CA SER A 68 -13.61 9.25 -24.35
C SER A 68 -13.40 10.48 -23.48
N ASP A 69 -13.92 11.63 -23.93
CA ASP A 69 -13.85 12.87 -23.13
C ASP A 69 -14.67 12.74 -21.83
N ALA A 70 -15.72 11.94 -21.82
CA ALA A 70 -16.49 11.63 -20.63
C ALA A 70 -15.63 10.85 -19.60
N ASP A 71 -14.88 9.84 -20.04
CA ASP A 71 -14.02 9.06 -19.16
C ASP A 71 -12.83 9.88 -18.65
N LYS A 72 -12.22 10.69 -19.52
CA LYS A 72 -11.16 11.62 -19.12
C LYS A 72 -11.65 12.57 -18.03
N LYS A 73 -12.83 13.15 -18.21
CA LYS A 73 -13.45 14.06 -17.22
C LYS A 73 -13.71 13.35 -15.88
N LYS A 74 -14.23 12.12 -15.90
CA LYS A 74 -14.45 11.33 -14.67
C LYS A 74 -13.12 11.01 -13.97
N ARG A 75 -12.12 10.53 -14.72
CA ARG A 75 -10.79 10.27 -14.21
C ARG A 75 -10.20 11.51 -13.53
N ASP A 76 -10.18 12.64 -14.25
CA ASP A 76 -9.55 13.87 -13.77
C ASP A 76 -10.26 14.41 -12.52
N ALA A 77 -11.59 14.32 -12.48
CA ALA A 77 -12.37 14.70 -11.32
C ALA A 77 -12.05 13.81 -10.10
N ALA A 78 -11.98 12.49 -10.28
CA ALA A 78 -11.66 11.56 -9.21
C ALA A 78 -10.22 11.77 -8.69
N MET A 79 -9.25 11.90 -9.60
CA MET A 79 -7.85 12.15 -9.25
C MET A 79 -7.69 13.50 -8.52
N LYS A 80 -8.42 14.52 -8.93
CA LYS A 80 -8.45 15.82 -8.24
C LYS A 80 -8.98 15.70 -6.81
N VAL A 81 -10.07 14.97 -6.61
CA VAL A 81 -10.62 14.72 -5.26
C VAL A 81 -9.61 14.01 -4.37
N ILE A 82 -8.95 12.97 -4.88
CA ILE A 82 -7.91 12.27 -4.12
C ILE A 82 -6.74 13.20 -3.79
N LYS A 83 -6.32 14.04 -4.73
CA LYS A 83 -5.19 14.95 -4.50
C LYS A 83 -5.51 16.04 -3.49
N GLU A 84 -6.64 16.69 -3.64
CA GLU A 84 -6.94 17.94 -2.92
C GLU A 84 -7.81 17.74 -1.67
N ARG A 85 -8.64 16.69 -1.65
CA ARG A 85 -9.65 16.48 -0.63
C ARG A 85 -9.51 15.17 0.14
N PHE A 86 -8.37 14.50 0.03
CA PHE A 86 -8.12 13.26 0.76
C PHE A 86 -8.22 13.44 2.28
N GLY A 87 -7.85 14.61 2.78
CA GLY A 87 -7.98 14.99 4.19
C GLY A 87 -9.42 14.93 4.71
N ASP A 88 -10.43 15.09 3.83
CA ASP A 88 -11.85 14.96 4.20
C ASP A 88 -12.26 13.49 4.43
N MET A 89 -11.44 12.54 3.98
CA MET A 89 -11.72 11.10 4.05
C MET A 89 -11.03 10.38 5.22
N VAL A 90 -10.02 11.02 5.83
CA VAL A 90 -9.27 10.49 6.98
C VAL A 90 -9.42 11.44 8.14
N LEU A 91 -10.21 11.06 9.14
CA LEU A 91 -10.71 11.95 10.17
C LEU A 91 -10.03 11.65 11.51
N PHE A 92 -9.08 12.49 11.88
CA PHE A 92 -8.44 12.49 13.20
C PHE A 92 -9.26 13.27 14.23
N ASP A 93 -8.97 13.07 15.52
CA ASP A 93 -9.55 13.92 16.57
C ASP A 93 -9.08 15.38 16.35
N LYS A 94 -10.03 16.31 16.38
CA LYS A 94 -9.75 17.75 16.18
C LYS A 94 -8.73 18.31 17.17
N LYS A 95 -8.64 17.73 18.37
CA LYS A 95 -7.67 18.15 19.40
C LYS A 95 -6.22 17.91 18.99
N LEU A 96 -5.99 17.00 18.02
CA LEU A 96 -4.64 16.72 17.53
C LEU A 96 -4.12 17.82 16.59
N GLY A 97 -5.00 18.67 16.03
CA GLY A 97 -4.61 19.75 15.14
C GLY A 97 -3.90 19.25 13.87
N CYS A 98 -4.38 18.14 13.28
CA CYS A 98 -3.72 17.54 12.10
C CYS A 98 -4.06 18.31 10.83
N ALA A 99 -3.03 18.82 10.15
CA ALA A 99 -3.12 19.48 8.85
C ALA A 99 -2.77 18.52 7.73
N PHE A 100 -3.64 18.45 6.72
CA PHE A 100 -3.45 17.65 5.51
C PHE A 100 -2.42 18.28 4.57
N GLN A 101 -1.56 17.44 3.98
CA GLN A 101 -0.58 17.82 2.96
C GLN A 101 -0.71 16.86 1.78
N PRO A 102 -1.14 17.35 0.60
CA PRO A 102 -1.19 16.54 -0.60
C PRO A 102 0.19 15.99 -0.98
N GLY A 103 0.23 14.71 -1.32
CA GLY A 103 1.43 14.06 -1.80
C GLY A 103 1.24 13.50 -3.22
N ASP A 104 1.89 12.39 -3.51
CA ASP A 104 1.92 11.79 -4.83
C ASP A 104 0.68 10.95 -5.09
N ILE A 105 0.17 11.04 -6.33
CA ILE A 105 -0.91 10.18 -6.81
C ILE A 105 -0.56 9.60 -8.17
N SER A 106 -0.97 8.37 -8.42
CA SER A 106 -0.73 7.67 -9.69
C SER A 106 -1.88 6.76 -10.06
N LEU A 107 -2.04 6.54 -11.36
CA LEU A 107 -2.95 5.55 -11.94
C LEU A 107 -2.10 4.54 -12.70
N LEU A 108 -1.97 3.34 -12.16
CA LEU A 108 -1.09 2.28 -12.67
C LEU A 108 -1.89 1.18 -13.37
N ARG A 109 -1.32 0.59 -14.40
CA ARG A 109 -1.80 -0.70 -14.94
C ARG A 109 -1.34 -1.81 -14.02
N THR A 110 -2.22 -2.77 -13.78
CA THR A 110 -1.96 -3.90 -12.87
C THR A 110 -2.04 -5.26 -13.55
N ASP A 111 -2.48 -5.28 -14.79
CA ASP A 111 -2.38 -6.47 -15.63
C ASP A 111 -0.88 -6.75 -15.84
N GLY A 112 -0.41 -7.82 -15.21
CA GLY A 112 0.97 -8.27 -15.19
C GLY A 112 1.53 -8.54 -16.58
N GLY A 113 1.98 -7.49 -17.24
CA GLY A 113 2.54 -7.50 -18.57
C GLY A 113 3.99 -7.07 -18.61
N ASP A 114 4.86 -7.67 -17.79
CA ASP A 114 6.31 -7.72 -18.06
C ASP A 114 6.82 -9.17 -17.97
N SER A 115 6.07 -10.11 -18.55
CA SER A 115 6.62 -11.40 -18.95
C SER A 115 6.99 -11.26 -20.44
N LYS A 116 8.16 -10.72 -20.70
CA LYS A 116 8.87 -11.00 -21.95
C LYS A 116 9.32 -12.47 -21.91
N ASP A 117 8.37 -13.38 -22.06
CA ASP A 117 8.68 -14.76 -22.38
C ASP A 117 8.26 -15.02 -23.84
N PRO A 118 9.22 -15.15 -24.79
CA PRO A 118 8.90 -15.23 -26.23
C PRO A 118 8.51 -16.63 -26.69
N LYS A 119 8.06 -17.51 -25.80
CA LYS A 119 7.71 -18.90 -26.18
C LYS A 119 6.43 -19.36 -25.48
N HIS A 120 5.25 -18.98 -26.03
CA HIS A 120 4.12 -19.91 -26.13
C HIS A 120 3.10 -19.42 -27.17
N GLY A 121 2.62 -20.40 -27.91
CA GLY A 121 1.92 -20.32 -29.16
C GLY A 121 0.62 -19.53 -29.15
N LYS A 122 0.25 -19.16 -30.35
CA LYS A 122 -1.04 -18.64 -30.79
C LYS A 122 -2.15 -19.58 -30.31
N ASP A 123 -3.04 -19.09 -29.51
CA ASP A 123 -4.50 -19.21 -29.55
C ASP A 123 -5.09 -18.89 -28.17
N ASP A 124 -6.17 -18.15 -28.21
CA ASP A 124 -6.95 -17.54 -27.14
C ASP A 124 -6.60 -16.09 -26.86
N GLN A 125 -7.11 -15.21 -27.74
CA GLN A 125 -7.37 -13.80 -27.42
C GLN A 125 -8.48 -13.71 -26.35
N LYS A 126 -8.18 -14.17 -25.13
CA LYS A 126 -8.88 -13.71 -23.95
C LYS A 126 -8.44 -12.26 -23.77
N LYS A 127 -9.32 -11.30 -24.08
CA LYS A 127 -9.14 -9.89 -23.74
C LYS A 127 -8.89 -9.84 -22.24
N SER A 128 -7.62 -9.81 -21.82
CA SER A 128 -7.26 -9.47 -20.46
C SER A 128 -7.75 -8.04 -20.24
N GLY A 129 -8.79 -7.89 -19.44
CA GLY A 129 -9.33 -6.57 -19.13
C GLY A 129 -8.19 -5.69 -18.61
N GLU A 130 -8.05 -4.50 -19.14
CA GLU A 130 -7.06 -3.53 -18.64
C GLU A 130 -7.46 -3.14 -17.22
N HIS A 131 -6.85 -3.77 -16.22
CA HIS A 131 -7.05 -3.38 -14.83
C HIS A 131 -6.14 -2.23 -14.46
N ARG A 132 -6.69 -1.25 -13.78
CA ARG A 132 -5.95 -0.09 -13.29
C ARG A 132 -6.18 0.09 -11.78
N GLU A 133 -5.16 0.57 -11.12
CA GLU A 133 -5.16 0.85 -9.69
C GLU A 133 -4.80 2.31 -9.44
N VAL A 134 -5.56 2.98 -8.62
CA VAL A 134 -5.21 4.28 -8.06
C VAL A 134 -4.35 4.06 -6.83
N ARG A 135 -3.21 4.74 -6.80
CA ARG A 135 -2.33 4.81 -5.61
C ARG A 135 -2.13 6.25 -5.23
N ALA A 136 -2.16 6.52 -3.95
CA ALA A 136 -1.88 7.83 -3.41
C ALA A 136 -1.10 7.72 -2.10
N THR A 137 -0.09 8.56 -1.94
CA THR A 137 0.63 8.74 -0.68
C THR A 137 0.43 10.18 -0.24
N HIS A 138 -0.14 10.39 0.94
CA HIS A 138 -0.41 11.70 1.53
C HIS A 138 0.18 11.81 2.92
N HIS A 139 0.32 13.05 3.39
CA HIS A 139 0.90 13.31 4.69
C HIS A 139 -0.03 14.17 5.54
N PHE A 140 0.10 14.01 6.85
CA PHE A 140 -0.51 14.91 7.83
C PHE A 140 0.54 15.29 8.85
N THR A 141 0.49 16.54 9.30
CA THR A 141 1.30 17.03 10.42
C THR A 141 0.36 17.50 11.50
N CYS A 142 0.51 16.94 12.70
CA CYS A 142 -0.35 17.23 13.84
C CYS A 142 0.36 18.12 14.86
N ASP A 143 -0.39 18.92 15.62
CA ASP A 143 0.14 19.72 16.74
C ASP A 143 0.47 18.85 17.95
N GLN A 144 -0.28 17.74 18.12
CA GLN A 144 -0.09 16.76 19.18
C GLN A 144 0.29 15.41 18.60
N ASP A 145 0.99 14.56 19.37
CA ASP A 145 1.28 13.18 18.98
C ASP A 145 -0.03 12.39 18.88
N PRO A 146 -0.36 11.81 17.72
CA PRO A 146 -1.60 11.06 17.53
C PRO A 146 -1.54 9.63 18.09
N SER A 147 -0.39 9.16 18.55
CA SER A 147 -0.22 7.80 19.08
C SER A 147 -1.20 7.52 20.22
N GLY A 148 -1.90 6.37 20.12
CA GLY A 148 -2.93 5.98 21.10
C GLY A 148 -4.30 6.65 20.91
N SER A 149 -4.45 7.52 19.91
CA SER A 149 -5.74 8.07 19.50
C SER A 149 -6.45 7.11 18.49
N ARG A 150 -7.53 7.58 17.88
CA ARG A 150 -8.29 6.82 16.89
C ARG A 150 -8.52 7.64 15.64
N VAL A 151 -8.52 6.95 14.48
CA VAL A 151 -8.85 7.53 13.19
C VAL A 151 -10.18 6.96 12.68
N ARG A 152 -11.03 7.82 12.13
CA ARG A 152 -12.28 7.46 11.45
C ARG A 152 -12.17 7.76 9.97
N PHE A 153 -13.10 7.22 9.18
CA PHE A 153 -13.05 7.31 7.72
C PHE A 153 -14.37 7.84 7.16
N ALA A 154 -14.27 8.53 6.03
CA ALA A 154 -15.39 8.98 5.21
C ALA A 154 -15.14 8.68 3.73
N VAL A 155 -14.51 7.52 3.45
CA VAL A 155 -14.11 7.09 2.11
C VAL A 155 -15.31 6.69 1.27
N THR A 156 -16.24 5.88 1.83
CA THR A 156 -17.47 5.46 1.14
C THR A 156 -18.38 6.65 0.80
N LYS A 157 -18.41 7.68 1.68
CA LYS A 157 -19.16 8.91 1.42
C LYS A 157 -18.64 9.64 0.18
N THR A 158 -17.33 9.60 -0.05
CA THR A 158 -16.70 10.29 -1.18
C THR A 158 -16.68 9.41 -2.44
N PHE A 159 -16.38 8.13 -2.27
CA PHE A 159 -16.34 7.12 -3.32
C PHE A 159 -17.27 5.95 -2.98
N PRO A 160 -18.54 6.04 -3.38
CA PRO A 160 -19.55 5.02 -3.04
C PRO A 160 -19.24 3.61 -3.56
N GLY A 161 -18.35 3.48 -4.55
CA GLY A 161 -17.83 2.21 -5.04
C GLY A 161 -16.95 1.47 -4.02
N ILE A 162 -16.48 2.13 -2.94
CA ILE A 162 -15.66 1.52 -1.89
C ILE A 162 -16.58 1.16 -0.71
N HIS A 163 -16.79 -0.13 -0.50
CA HIS A 163 -17.63 -0.64 0.60
C HIS A 163 -16.81 -1.13 1.79
N ASP A 164 -15.62 -1.71 1.50
CA ASP A 164 -14.72 -2.29 2.47
C ASP A 164 -13.36 -1.59 2.37
N LEU A 165 -12.96 -0.91 3.44
CA LEU A 165 -11.64 -0.32 3.58
C LEU A 165 -10.80 -1.16 4.53
N LYS A 166 -9.78 -1.86 4.02
CA LYS A 166 -8.79 -2.56 4.82
C LYS A 166 -7.76 -1.55 5.30
N VAL A 167 -7.71 -1.34 6.60
CA VAL A 167 -6.78 -0.39 7.22
C VAL A 167 -5.72 -1.15 8.00
N GLN A 168 -4.47 -0.75 7.82
CA GLN A 168 -3.34 -1.16 8.65
C GLN A 168 -2.67 0.09 9.21
N VAL A 169 -2.31 0.04 10.48
CA VAL A 169 -1.64 1.15 11.18
C VAL A 169 -0.35 0.63 11.79
N LEU A 170 0.72 1.36 11.57
CA LEU A 170 1.99 1.21 12.27
C LEU A 170 2.26 2.49 13.06
N SER A 171 2.34 2.38 14.40
CA SER A 171 2.59 3.50 15.31
C SER A 171 3.70 3.10 16.28
N GLY A 172 4.92 3.61 16.04
CA GLY A 172 6.11 3.13 16.73
C GLY A 172 6.31 1.62 16.53
N ALA A 173 6.35 0.84 17.61
CA ALA A 173 6.45 -0.62 17.58
C ALA A 173 5.06 -1.33 17.56
N LYS A 174 3.96 -0.59 17.59
CA LYS A 174 2.61 -1.15 17.62
C LYS A 174 2.04 -1.24 16.21
N GLN A 175 1.40 -2.37 15.92
CA GLN A 175 0.64 -2.59 14.70
C GLN A 175 -0.82 -2.86 15.06
N SER A 176 -1.73 -2.21 14.35
CA SER A 176 -3.16 -2.45 14.45
C SER A 176 -3.77 -2.50 13.05
N GLY A 177 -4.99 -3.01 12.94
CA GLY A 177 -5.69 -3.03 11.67
C GLY A 177 -7.14 -3.47 11.82
N ALA A 178 -7.95 -3.06 10.86
CA ALA A 178 -9.35 -3.45 10.78
C ALA A 178 -9.86 -3.34 9.33
N THR A 179 -10.97 -4.00 9.05
CA THR A 179 -11.78 -3.72 7.87
C THR A 179 -12.93 -2.81 8.28
N VAL A 180 -12.90 -1.57 7.79
CA VAL A 180 -13.96 -0.57 8.00
C VAL A 180 -14.99 -0.71 6.88
N LYS A 181 -16.22 -1.08 7.24
CA LYS A 181 -17.30 -1.28 6.27
C LYS A 181 -18.19 -0.04 6.19
N ARG A 182 -18.28 0.54 4.99
CA ARG A 182 -19.15 1.71 4.72
C ARG A 182 -18.96 2.84 5.74
N ASP A 183 -17.68 3.17 6.02
CA ASP A 183 -17.27 4.20 6.97
C ASP A 183 -17.73 3.95 8.44
N LYS A 184 -18.16 2.73 8.76
CA LYS A 184 -18.58 2.36 10.11
C LYS A 184 -17.41 1.73 10.87
N GLY A 185 -16.92 2.45 11.86
CA GLY A 185 -15.82 2.04 12.72
C GLY A 185 -14.67 3.04 12.74
N ASP A 186 -13.70 2.72 13.56
CA ASP A 186 -12.45 3.48 13.75
C ASP A 186 -11.30 2.50 14.01
N VAL A 187 -10.06 2.97 13.84
CA VAL A 187 -8.85 2.19 14.05
C VAL A 187 -7.95 2.96 15.02
N GLY A 188 -7.28 2.24 15.92
CA GLY A 188 -6.29 2.82 16.84
C GLY A 188 -4.99 3.22 16.12
N LEU A 189 -4.43 4.35 16.48
CA LEU A 189 -3.14 4.89 16.03
C LEU A 189 -2.03 4.56 17.02
#